data_65246b6e0c734e82be56e987b2637ec7
#
_entry.id   65246b6e0c734e82be56e987b2637ec7
#
_cell.length_a   1.000
_cell.length_b   1.000
_cell.length_c   1.000
_cell.angle_alpha   90.00
_cell.angle_beta   90.00
_cell.angle_gamma   90.00
#
_symmetry.space_group_name_H-M   'P 1'
#
loop_
_entity.id
_entity.type
_entity.pdbx_description
1 polymer ?
#
loop_
_entity_poly.entity_id
_entity_poly.type
_entity_poly.pdbx_seq_one_letter_code
_entity_poly.pdbx_strand_id
1 'polypeptide(L)'
;MSRLPAVGAAGRRAAASLLVALLLVLAACSPLLVTPAAAQEQDDAGWNFEEEEEVVPTFAEELRAQAVDIAAVAASLVLAFVSFFRKSERLKIVTLVAAVAYLGVYKSQLISIVNVFGLLGGNLPLFRHNLAWYLLAVATVASTVLWGRVYCGRICAFGAFTQLVDRVVPARWQIRIPRAVERRASLVKYGILGSAIAYFLATQDPLIYPYIEPFWMFGLHLRTPLLLTMLGLLLVATIFVRNAYCRFLCPLGAALGILSKLTVFRIKRWSECSTCRICEKACEWGAIRGPQIVMTECVRCDDCERLYDDKTKCPHHLIIIRGVKKKSPVVPLTVVP
;
A
#
# COMPACT_ATOMS: atom_id res chain seq x y z
N MET A 1 11.40 12.50 28.94
CA MET A 1 10.49 11.53 28.29
C MET A 1 9.21 12.25 27.84
N SER A 2 9.28 13.07 26.78
CA SER A 2 8.14 13.77 26.23
C SER A 2 7.36 12.84 25.32
N ARG A 3 6.14 12.51 25.72
CA ARG A 3 5.17 11.77 24.92
C ARG A 3 4.92 12.57 23.65
N LEU A 4 5.11 11.95 22.49
CA LEU A 4 4.56 12.47 21.24
C LEU A 4 3.08 12.78 21.49
N PRO A 5 2.53 13.91 21.00
CA PRO A 5 1.12 14.17 21.14
C PRO A 5 0.37 13.04 20.47
N ALA A 6 -0.24 12.21 21.31
CA ALA A 6 -1.20 11.25 20.85
C ALA A 6 -2.25 12.03 20.06
N VAL A 7 -2.66 11.52 18.92
CA VAL A 7 -3.89 11.95 18.24
C VAL A 7 -4.92 12.19 19.35
N GLY A 8 -5.43 13.41 19.47
CA GLY A 8 -6.28 13.79 20.58
C GLY A 8 -7.43 12.80 20.74
N ALA A 9 -7.98 12.66 21.94
CA ALA A 9 -9.03 11.66 22.23
C ALA A 9 -10.19 11.71 21.20
N ALA A 10 -10.49 12.88 20.66
CA ALA A 10 -11.46 13.09 19.60
C ALA A 10 -11.04 12.45 18.26
N GLY A 11 -9.77 12.56 17.88
CA GLY A 11 -9.26 11.93 16.64
C GLY A 11 -9.21 10.39 16.72
N ARG A 12 -8.98 9.85 17.93
CA ARG A 12 -9.02 8.40 18.18
C ARG A 12 -10.45 7.85 18.15
N ARG A 13 -11.41 8.59 18.70
CA ARG A 13 -12.83 8.22 18.63
C ARG A 13 -13.34 8.24 17.19
N ALA A 14 -13.00 9.28 16.42
CA ALA A 14 -13.36 9.36 15.01
C ALA A 14 -12.72 8.24 14.18
N ALA A 15 -11.45 7.90 14.41
CA ALA A 15 -10.79 6.79 13.73
C ALA A 15 -11.36 5.43 14.14
N ALA A 16 -11.70 5.24 15.42
CA ALA A 16 -12.35 4.02 15.91
C ALA A 16 -13.76 3.87 15.32
N SER A 17 -14.54 4.96 15.28
CA SER A 17 -15.87 4.95 14.66
C SER A 17 -15.81 4.66 13.15
N LEU A 18 -14.82 5.21 12.45
CA LEU A 18 -14.59 4.92 11.03
C LEU A 18 -14.17 3.47 10.81
N LEU A 19 -13.36 2.89 11.70
CA LEU A 19 -12.93 1.51 11.59
C LEU A 19 -14.07 0.56 11.91
N VAL A 20 -14.87 0.85 12.94
CA VAL A 20 -16.09 0.09 13.25
C VAL A 20 -17.09 0.22 12.12
N ALA A 21 -17.31 1.40 11.56
CA ALA A 21 -18.16 1.59 10.40
C ALA A 21 -17.64 0.81 9.18
N LEU A 22 -16.32 0.81 8.93
CA LEU A 22 -15.70 0.04 7.86
C LEU A 22 -15.86 -1.48 8.08
N LEU A 23 -15.67 -1.95 9.31
CA LEU A 23 -15.87 -3.35 9.66
C LEU A 23 -17.35 -3.76 9.59
N LEU A 24 -18.27 -2.87 9.97
CA LEU A 24 -19.72 -3.09 9.83
C LEU A 24 -20.15 -3.08 8.36
N VAL A 25 -19.57 -2.21 7.53
CA VAL A 25 -19.79 -2.22 6.07
C VAL A 25 -19.24 -3.51 5.46
N LEU A 26 -18.05 -3.95 5.85
CA LEU A 26 -17.48 -5.23 5.42
C LEU A 26 -18.35 -6.41 5.86
N ALA A 27 -18.87 -6.39 7.07
CA ALA A 27 -19.78 -7.41 7.61
C ALA A 27 -21.17 -7.36 6.98
N ALA A 28 -21.71 -6.18 6.71
CA ALA A 28 -23.02 -5.99 6.10
C ALA A 28 -23.03 -6.28 4.58
N CYS A 29 -21.92 -6.04 3.88
CA CYS A 29 -21.78 -6.38 2.46
C CYS A 29 -21.55 -7.88 2.23
N SER A 30 -21.10 -8.63 3.26
CA SER A 30 -20.83 -10.06 3.12
C SER A 30 -22.05 -10.93 2.74
N PRO A 31 -23.30 -10.68 3.20
CA PRO A 31 -24.46 -11.46 2.76
C PRO A 31 -25.01 -11.03 1.39
N LEU A 32 -24.78 -9.77 0.96
CA LEU A 32 -25.30 -9.26 -0.31
C LEU A 32 -24.44 -9.66 -1.51
N LEU A 33 -23.19 -10.11 -1.28
CA LEU A 33 -22.27 -10.57 -2.33
C LEU A 33 -22.26 -12.09 -2.51
N VAL A 34 -23.04 -12.81 -1.71
CA VAL A 34 -23.24 -14.26 -1.87
C VAL A 34 -24.47 -14.48 -2.75
N THR A 35 -24.36 -14.16 -4.03
CA THR A 35 -25.12 -14.96 -5.01
C THR A 35 -24.46 -16.33 -4.98
N PRO A 36 -25.19 -17.43 -4.67
CA PRO A 36 -24.66 -18.76 -4.92
C PRO A 36 -24.30 -18.78 -6.39
N ALA A 37 -23.04 -19.13 -6.71
CA ALA A 37 -22.73 -19.58 -8.04
C ALA A 37 -23.70 -20.74 -8.28
N ALA A 38 -24.72 -20.51 -9.08
CA ALA A 38 -25.55 -21.56 -9.60
C ALA A 38 -24.54 -22.54 -10.23
N ALA A 39 -24.49 -23.73 -9.68
CA ALA A 39 -23.86 -24.83 -10.37
C ALA A 39 -24.55 -24.85 -11.73
N GLN A 40 -23.80 -24.53 -12.77
CA GLN A 40 -24.25 -24.79 -14.12
C GLN A 40 -24.31 -26.32 -14.20
N GLU A 41 -25.52 -26.85 -14.02
CA GLU A 41 -25.83 -28.17 -14.55
C GLU A 41 -25.50 -28.09 -16.03
N GLN A 42 -24.47 -28.83 -16.44
CA GLN A 42 -24.23 -29.12 -17.83
C GLN A 42 -25.38 -30.01 -18.29
N ASP A 43 -26.44 -29.34 -18.75
CA ASP A 43 -27.39 -30.03 -19.62
C ASP A 43 -26.67 -30.39 -20.89
N ASP A 44 -26.57 -31.71 -21.16
CA ASP A 44 -26.20 -32.32 -22.44
C ASP A 44 -27.25 -31.99 -23.52
N ALA A 45 -27.54 -30.74 -23.76
CA ALA A 45 -28.35 -30.26 -24.86
C ALA A 45 -27.43 -29.96 -26.02
N GLY A 46 -27.68 -30.68 -27.10
CA GLY A 46 -26.91 -30.80 -28.33
C GLY A 46 -26.25 -29.52 -28.82
N TRP A 47 -25.05 -29.68 -29.30
CA TRP A 47 -24.20 -28.65 -29.92
C TRP A 47 -24.90 -28.06 -31.14
N ASN A 48 -25.71 -27.02 -30.94
CA ASN A 48 -26.13 -26.14 -32.00
C ASN A 48 -25.01 -25.13 -32.25
N PHE A 49 -24.21 -25.39 -33.26
CA PHE A 49 -23.29 -24.39 -33.83
C PHE A 49 -24.15 -23.44 -34.72
N GLU A 50 -24.97 -22.61 -34.11
CA GLU A 50 -25.32 -21.36 -34.73
C GLU A 50 -24.09 -20.47 -34.53
N GLU A 51 -23.41 -20.19 -35.65
CA GLU A 51 -22.39 -19.14 -35.72
C GLU A 51 -23.08 -17.82 -35.39
N GLU A 52 -23.29 -17.53 -34.11
CA GLU A 52 -23.48 -16.15 -33.67
C GLU A 52 -22.19 -15.44 -34.05
N GLU A 53 -22.25 -14.59 -35.08
CA GLU A 53 -21.20 -13.61 -35.38
C GLU A 53 -20.96 -12.86 -34.06
N GLU A 54 -19.91 -13.25 -33.32
CA GLU A 54 -19.44 -12.49 -32.18
C GLU A 54 -19.10 -11.08 -32.70
N VAL A 55 -20.05 -10.17 -32.55
CA VAL A 55 -19.85 -8.76 -32.85
C VAL A 55 -18.74 -8.29 -31.91
N VAL A 56 -17.50 -8.34 -32.39
CA VAL A 56 -16.34 -7.87 -31.64
C VAL A 56 -16.57 -6.39 -31.34
N PRO A 57 -16.81 -6.01 -30.07
CA PRO A 57 -17.12 -4.64 -29.73
C PRO A 57 -16.01 -3.70 -30.22
N THR A 58 -16.41 -2.56 -30.77
CA THR A 58 -15.46 -1.55 -31.20
C THR A 58 -14.70 -1.01 -29.98
N PHE A 59 -13.46 -0.55 -30.18
CA PHE A 59 -12.67 0.04 -29.08
C PHE A 59 -13.40 1.16 -28.35
N ALA A 60 -14.22 1.92 -29.06
CA ALA A 60 -15.02 3.01 -28.48
C ALA A 60 -16.14 2.49 -27.56
N GLU A 61 -16.74 1.36 -27.87
CA GLU A 61 -17.76 0.72 -27.02
C GLU A 61 -17.15 0.13 -25.77
N GLU A 62 -16.01 -0.54 -25.88
CA GLU A 62 -15.24 -1.04 -24.72
C GLU A 62 -14.79 0.11 -23.80
N LEU A 63 -14.32 1.22 -24.39
CA LEU A 63 -13.93 2.40 -23.63
C LEU A 63 -15.13 3.01 -22.87
N ARG A 64 -16.31 3.05 -23.50
CA ARG A 64 -17.53 3.53 -22.85
C ARG A 64 -17.98 2.60 -21.72
N ALA A 65 -17.91 1.30 -21.93
CA ALA A 65 -18.23 0.31 -20.89
C ALA A 65 -17.31 0.45 -19.65
N GLN A 66 -16.03 0.76 -19.86
CA GLN A 66 -15.05 0.93 -18.78
C GLN A 66 -14.93 2.38 -18.29
N ALA A 67 -15.67 3.35 -18.87
CA ALA A 67 -15.48 4.77 -18.59
C ALA A 67 -15.65 5.13 -17.10
N VAL A 68 -16.63 4.51 -16.44
CA VAL A 68 -16.87 4.72 -15.00
C VAL A 68 -15.71 4.22 -14.17
N ASP A 69 -15.15 3.06 -14.49
CA ASP A 69 -14.03 2.46 -13.78
C ASP A 69 -12.75 3.28 -13.99
N ILE A 70 -12.49 3.69 -15.21
CA ILE A 70 -11.34 4.55 -15.54
C ILE A 70 -11.46 5.88 -14.80
N ALA A 71 -12.64 6.51 -14.80
CA ALA A 71 -12.86 7.76 -14.09
C ALA A 71 -12.68 7.63 -12.59
N ALA A 72 -13.17 6.54 -11.99
CA ALA A 72 -13.06 6.30 -10.56
C ALA A 72 -11.62 5.98 -10.13
N VAL A 73 -10.87 5.18 -10.92
CA VAL A 73 -9.43 4.95 -10.68
C VAL A 73 -8.65 6.25 -10.84
N ALA A 74 -8.93 7.03 -11.90
CA ALA A 74 -8.30 8.33 -12.11
C ALA A 74 -8.57 9.30 -10.95
N ALA A 75 -9.82 9.39 -10.47
CA ALA A 75 -10.18 10.19 -9.31
C ALA A 75 -9.45 9.74 -8.04
N SER A 76 -9.33 8.43 -7.81
CA SER A 76 -8.57 7.86 -6.69
C SER A 76 -7.09 8.20 -6.77
N LEU A 77 -6.49 8.15 -7.96
CA LEU A 77 -5.11 8.56 -8.21
C LEU A 77 -4.91 10.06 -7.97
N VAL A 78 -5.80 10.90 -8.51
CA VAL A 78 -5.76 12.36 -8.29
C VAL A 78 -5.85 12.67 -6.79
N LEU A 79 -6.78 12.05 -6.06
CA LEU A 79 -6.92 12.20 -4.62
C LEU A 79 -5.64 11.81 -3.88
N ALA A 80 -5.02 10.67 -4.27
CA ALA A 80 -3.77 10.19 -3.69
C ALA A 80 -2.62 11.18 -3.94
N PHE A 81 -2.47 11.71 -5.16
CA PHE A 81 -1.43 12.68 -5.50
C PHE A 81 -1.68 14.04 -4.84
N VAL A 82 -2.92 14.54 -4.82
CA VAL A 82 -3.25 15.78 -4.09
C VAL A 82 -2.95 15.62 -2.60
N SER A 83 -3.29 14.47 -2.00
CA SER A 83 -2.93 14.15 -0.62
C SER A 83 -1.41 14.11 -0.41
N PHE A 84 -0.66 13.58 -1.38
CA PHE A 84 0.78 13.49 -1.34
C PHE A 84 1.45 14.88 -1.38
N PHE A 85 1.02 15.76 -2.28
CA PHE A 85 1.63 17.10 -2.41
C PHE A 85 1.20 18.06 -1.29
N ARG A 86 -0.06 17.99 -0.86
CA ARG A 86 -0.56 18.85 0.22
C ARG A 86 -0.11 18.45 1.63
N LYS A 87 0.41 17.22 1.80
CA LYS A 87 0.92 16.67 3.08
C LYS A 87 -0.04 16.82 4.27
N SER A 88 -1.35 16.93 3.99
CA SER A 88 -2.40 17.09 5.00
C SER A 88 -2.77 15.75 5.62
N GLU A 89 -2.77 15.68 6.97
CA GLU A 89 -3.15 14.44 7.66
C GLU A 89 -4.61 14.04 7.40
N ARG A 90 -5.52 15.03 7.39
CA ARG A 90 -6.95 14.77 7.13
C ARG A 90 -7.16 14.21 5.74
N LEU A 91 -6.51 14.81 4.73
CA LEU A 91 -6.61 14.36 3.35
C LEU A 91 -5.98 12.97 3.16
N LYS A 92 -4.88 12.67 3.87
CA LYS A 92 -4.30 11.32 3.90
C LYS A 92 -5.30 10.29 4.43
N ILE A 93 -6.00 10.57 5.53
CA ILE A 93 -7.02 9.65 6.08
C ILE A 93 -8.15 9.41 5.07
N VAL A 94 -8.66 10.48 4.45
CA VAL A 94 -9.70 10.36 3.41
C VAL A 94 -9.22 9.48 2.25
N THR A 95 -7.99 9.70 1.79
CA THR A 95 -7.38 8.89 0.72
C THR A 95 -7.25 7.41 1.11
N LEU A 96 -6.81 7.12 2.34
CA LEU A 96 -6.67 5.74 2.83
C LEU A 96 -8.04 5.04 2.92
N VAL A 97 -9.06 5.73 3.43
CA VAL A 97 -10.43 5.18 3.51
C VAL A 97 -10.98 4.95 2.10
N ALA A 98 -10.82 5.90 1.18
CA ALA A 98 -11.25 5.75 -0.20
C ALA A 98 -10.53 4.58 -0.91
N ALA A 99 -9.22 4.41 -0.68
CA ALA A 99 -8.45 3.30 -1.24
C ALA A 99 -8.97 1.94 -0.74
N VAL A 100 -9.25 1.80 0.56
CA VAL A 100 -9.80 0.55 1.11
C VAL A 100 -11.21 0.30 0.58
N ALA A 101 -12.08 1.31 0.57
CA ALA A 101 -13.46 1.14 0.15
C ALA A 101 -13.58 0.84 -1.35
N TYR A 102 -12.93 1.62 -2.19
CA TYR A 102 -13.06 1.50 -3.64
C TYR A 102 -12.13 0.42 -4.23
N LEU A 103 -10.80 0.56 -4.05
CA LEU A 103 -9.84 -0.37 -4.66
C LEU A 103 -9.80 -1.73 -3.93
N GLY A 104 -10.03 -1.75 -2.62
CA GLY A 104 -10.08 -2.98 -1.84
C GLY A 104 -11.40 -3.69 -1.99
N VAL A 105 -12.45 -3.15 -1.39
CA VAL A 105 -13.73 -3.86 -1.21
C VAL A 105 -14.56 -3.89 -2.50
N TYR A 106 -14.72 -2.75 -3.18
CA TYR A 106 -15.63 -2.67 -4.32
C TYR A 106 -15.06 -3.33 -5.58
N LYS A 107 -13.83 -2.99 -5.98
CA LYS A 107 -13.22 -3.49 -7.22
C LYS A 107 -12.26 -4.66 -7.01
N SER A 108 -11.67 -4.82 -5.82
CA SER A 108 -10.58 -5.77 -5.54
C SER A 108 -9.42 -5.67 -6.56
N GLN A 109 -9.24 -4.50 -7.17
CA GLN A 109 -8.22 -4.23 -8.18
C GLN A 109 -6.94 -3.74 -7.51
N LEU A 110 -6.12 -4.67 -7.08
CA LEU A 110 -4.81 -4.37 -6.49
C LEU A 110 -3.70 -4.84 -7.42
N ILE A 111 -2.63 -4.06 -7.50
CA ILE A 111 -1.38 -4.53 -8.08
C ILE A 111 -0.80 -5.57 -7.12
N SER A 112 -0.50 -6.77 -7.63
CA SER A 112 -0.02 -7.90 -6.86
C SER A 112 1.20 -8.55 -7.52
N ILE A 113 1.78 -9.56 -6.86
CA ILE A 113 2.88 -10.34 -7.42
C ILE A 113 2.47 -11.09 -8.69
N VAL A 114 1.19 -11.43 -8.86
CA VAL A 114 0.66 -12.06 -10.08
C VAL A 114 0.91 -11.19 -11.31
N ASN A 115 0.85 -9.86 -11.15
CA ASN A 115 1.15 -8.94 -12.24
C ASN A 115 2.64 -8.98 -12.63
N VAL A 116 3.53 -9.23 -11.66
CA VAL A 116 4.96 -9.45 -11.94
C VAL A 116 5.15 -10.78 -12.66
N PHE A 117 4.43 -11.83 -12.27
CA PHE A 117 4.43 -13.11 -12.98
C PHE A 117 3.91 -12.97 -14.41
N GLY A 118 2.80 -12.25 -14.60
CA GLY A 118 2.26 -11.95 -15.94
C GLY A 118 3.26 -11.23 -16.84
N LEU A 119 3.99 -10.25 -16.28
CA LEU A 119 5.04 -9.54 -16.99
C LEU A 119 6.21 -10.47 -17.37
N LEU A 120 6.64 -11.36 -16.47
CA LEU A 120 7.73 -12.31 -16.71
C LEU A 120 7.33 -13.42 -17.69
N GLY A 121 6.08 -13.88 -17.65
CA GLY A 121 5.53 -14.91 -18.55
C GLY A 121 5.03 -14.37 -19.88
N GLY A 122 5.06 -13.04 -20.09
CA GLY A 122 4.49 -12.40 -21.29
C GLY A 122 2.96 -12.42 -21.35
N ASN A 123 2.29 -12.87 -20.28
CA ASN A 123 0.84 -13.03 -20.18
C ASN A 123 0.23 -11.83 -19.46
N LEU A 124 0.26 -10.67 -20.09
CA LEU A 124 -0.42 -9.48 -19.57
C LEU A 124 -1.90 -9.51 -19.96
N PRO A 125 -2.80 -8.98 -19.09
CA PRO A 125 -4.21 -8.87 -19.44
C PRO A 125 -4.39 -8.04 -20.72
N LEU A 126 -5.36 -8.41 -21.55
CA LEU A 126 -5.63 -7.68 -22.78
C LEU A 126 -5.87 -6.20 -22.52
N PHE A 127 -5.11 -5.35 -23.19
CA PHE A 127 -5.14 -3.90 -22.99
C PHE A 127 -6.54 -3.31 -23.14
N ARG A 128 -7.27 -3.75 -24.15
CA ARG A 128 -8.63 -3.26 -24.44
C ARG A 128 -9.60 -3.46 -23.28
N HIS A 129 -9.56 -4.61 -22.62
CA HIS A 129 -10.51 -4.97 -21.55
C HIS A 129 -10.11 -4.49 -20.16
N ASN A 130 -8.88 -3.98 -19.96
CA ASN A 130 -8.32 -3.68 -18.64
C ASN A 130 -7.66 -2.30 -18.55
N LEU A 131 -8.24 -1.30 -19.20
CA LEU A 131 -7.66 0.06 -19.27
C LEU A 131 -7.47 0.70 -17.88
N ALA A 132 -8.44 0.52 -16.98
CA ALA A 132 -8.36 1.02 -15.59
C ALA A 132 -7.18 0.40 -14.83
N TRP A 133 -6.94 -0.90 -15.04
CA TRP A 133 -5.80 -1.58 -14.43
C TRP A 133 -4.46 -1.07 -14.99
N TYR A 134 -4.36 -0.87 -16.33
CA TYR A 134 -3.16 -0.32 -16.94
C TYR A 134 -2.86 1.10 -16.45
N LEU A 135 -3.90 1.94 -16.28
CA LEU A 135 -3.75 3.27 -15.69
C LEU A 135 -3.15 3.18 -14.28
N LEU A 136 -3.66 2.27 -13.44
CA LEU A 136 -3.14 2.06 -12.09
C LEU A 136 -1.70 1.52 -12.11
N ALA A 137 -1.39 0.58 -13.01
CA ALA A 137 -0.06 -0.02 -13.13
C ALA A 137 0.99 1.02 -13.57
N VAL A 138 0.68 1.80 -14.62
CA VAL A 138 1.56 2.87 -15.11
C VAL A 138 1.76 3.93 -14.03
N ALA A 139 0.70 4.38 -13.35
CA ALA A 139 0.79 5.34 -12.26
C ALA A 139 1.65 4.80 -11.09
N THR A 140 1.55 3.50 -10.79
CA THR A 140 2.34 2.85 -9.74
C THR A 140 3.83 2.83 -10.09
N VAL A 141 4.18 2.41 -11.30
CA VAL A 141 5.58 2.36 -11.77
C VAL A 141 6.14 3.78 -11.85
N ALA A 142 5.43 4.69 -12.51
CA ALA A 142 5.87 6.08 -12.69
C ALA A 142 6.06 6.79 -11.32
N SER A 143 5.09 6.67 -10.41
CA SER A 143 5.21 7.26 -9.08
C SER A 143 6.36 6.66 -8.27
N THR A 144 6.63 5.35 -8.43
CA THR A 144 7.74 4.69 -7.74
C THR A 144 9.09 5.17 -8.26
N VAL A 145 9.24 5.37 -9.56
CA VAL A 145 10.46 5.92 -10.16
C VAL A 145 10.63 7.41 -9.83
N LEU A 146 9.56 8.18 -9.85
CA LEU A 146 9.66 9.62 -9.57
C LEU A 146 9.85 9.92 -8.08
N TRP A 147 8.98 9.43 -7.23
CA TRP A 147 8.94 9.80 -5.80
C TRP A 147 9.20 8.64 -4.83
N GLY A 148 9.24 7.41 -5.29
CA GLY A 148 9.33 6.23 -4.46
C GLY A 148 7.98 5.54 -4.25
N ARG A 149 7.89 4.64 -3.29
CA ARG A 149 6.76 3.72 -3.08
C ARG A 149 5.46 4.41 -2.60
N VAL A 150 5.01 5.46 -3.30
CA VAL A 150 3.78 6.21 -2.99
C VAL A 150 2.55 5.31 -3.06
N TYR A 151 2.53 4.36 -4.00
CA TYR A 151 1.47 3.37 -4.14
C TYR A 151 1.21 2.64 -2.81
N CYS A 152 2.26 2.10 -2.18
CA CYS A 152 2.14 1.38 -0.89
C CYS A 152 1.66 2.27 0.25
N GLY A 153 1.96 3.57 0.20
CA GLY A 153 1.62 4.52 1.26
C GLY A 153 0.23 5.12 1.17
N ARG A 154 -0.43 5.08 -0.01
CA ARG A 154 -1.69 5.79 -0.24
C ARG A 154 -2.73 5.07 -1.09
N ILE A 155 -2.31 4.22 -2.03
CA ILE A 155 -3.20 3.64 -3.05
C ILE A 155 -3.48 2.17 -2.73
N CYS A 156 -2.47 1.40 -2.31
CA CYS A 156 -2.64 0.00 -1.94
C CYS A 156 -3.65 -0.15 -0.80
N ALA A 157 -4.77 -0.84 -1.04
CA ALA A 157 -5.83 -1.00 -0.05
C ALA A 157 -5.36 -1.73 1.21
N PHE A 158 -4.49 -2.75 1.08
CA PHE A 158 -3.95 -3.45 2.23
C PHE A 158 -3.02 -2.55 3.06
N GLY A 159 -2.14 -1.79 2.39
CA GLY A 159 -1.28 -0.82 3.06
C GLY A 159 -2.07 0.33 3.71
N ALA A 160 -3.17 0.75 3.08
CA ALA A 160 -4.09 1.74 3.65
C ALA A 160 -4.83 1.18 4.88
N PHE A 161 -5.31 -0.05 4.80
CA PHE A 161 -5.98 -0.73 5.90
C PHE A 161 -5.07 -0.86 7.14
N THR A 162 -3.83 -1.35 6.97
CA THR A 162 -2.88 -1.49 8.08
C THR A 162 -2.52 -0.14 8.71
N GLN A 163 -2.37 0.92 7.92
CA GLN A 163 -2.15 2.28 8.44
C GLN A 163 -3.36 2.83 9.21
N LEU A 164 -4.59 2.47 8.82
CA LEU A 164 -5.79 2.84 9.57
C LEU A 164 -5.86 2.08 10.90
N VAL A 165 -5.55 0.77 10.90
CA VAL A 165 -5.46 -0.06 12.11
C VAL A 165 -4.43 0.51 13.09
N ASP A 166 -3.23 0.87 12.62
CA ASP A 166 -2.18 1.45 13.46
C ASP A 166 -2.58 2.74 14.18
N ARG A 167 -3.53 3.51 13.62
CA ARG A 167 -4.04 4.72 14.26
C ARG A 167 -5.01 4.45 15.39
N VAL A 168 -5.71 3.33 15.33
CA VAL A 168 -6.69 2.91 16.33
C VAL A 168 -6.03 2.17 17.47
N VAL A 169 -5.03 1.34 17.17
CA VAL A 169 -4.30 0.52 18.14
C VAL A 169 -3.52 1.41 19.12
N PRO A 170 -3.71 1.25 20.45
CA PRO A 170 -2.96 1.98 21.45
C PRO A 170 -1.46 1.69 21.35
N ALA A 171 -0.62 2.72 21.42
CA ALA A 171 0.83 2.58 21.33
C ALA A 171 1.46 1.65 22.41
N ARG A 172 0.73 1.37 23.49
CA ARG A 172 1.15 0.44 24.55
C ARG A 172 1.19 -1.02 24.10
N TRP A 173 0.41 -1.39 23.08
CA TRP A 173 0.38 -2.76 22.55
C TRP A 173 1.41 -2.96 21.44
N GLN A 174 1.93 -1.88 20.91
CA GLN A 174 2.87 -1.95 19.78
C GLN A 174 4.30 -2.25 20.27
N ILE A 175 4.83 -3.35 19.81
CA ILE A 175 6.18 -3.82 20.12
C ILE A 175 7.16 -3.08 19.21
N ARG A 176 8.18 -2.46 19.82
CA ARG A 176 9.29 -1.86 19.07
C ARG A 176 10.35 -2.92 18.78
N ILE A 177 10.52 -3.24 17.52
CA ILE A 177 11.49 -4.22 17.07
C ILE A 177 12.90 -3.60 17.17
N PRO A 178 13.91 -4.30 17.76
CA PRO A 178 15.29 -3.86 17.75
C PRO A 178 15.81 -3.73 16.30
N ARG A 179 16.62 -2.69 16.02
CA ARG A 179 17.10 -2.39 14.65
C ARG A 179 17.85 -3.55 13.99
N ALA A 180 18.62 -4.33 14.76
CA ALA A 180 19.35 -5.48 14.24
C ALA A 180 18.40 -6.55 13.69
N VAL A 181 17.31 -6.83 14.41
CA VAL A 181 16.26 -7.77 14.01
C VAL A 181 15.48 -7.20 12.81
N GLU A 182 15.08 -5.92 12.88
CA GLU A 182 14.36 -5.24 11.81
C GLU A 182 15.10 -5.29 10.47
N ARG A 183 16.42 -5.05 10.48
CA ARG A 183 17.24 -5.10 9.27
C ARG A 183 17.31 -6.50 8.66
N ARG A 184 17.38 -7.55 9.50
CA ARG A 184 17.38 -8.94 9.02
C ARG A 184 15.98 -9.35 8.56
N ALA A 185 14.96 -9.02 9.32
CA ALA A 185 13.57 -9.33 9.00
C ALA A 185 13.11 -8.65 7.68
N SER A 186 13.59 -7.43 7.39
CA SER A 186 13.25 -6.76 6.12
C SER A 186 13.85 -7.46 4.89
N LEU A 187 14.82 -8.38 5.05
CA LEU A 187 15.35 -9.19 3.94
C LEU A 187 14.43 -10.36 3.58
N VAL A 188 13.57 -10.80 4.51
CA VAL A 188 12.66 -11.95 4.29
C VAL A 188 11.75 -11.72 3.10
N LYS A 189 11.20 -10.52 2.92
CA LYS A 189 10.36 -10.18 1.77
C LYS A 189 11.08 -10.35 0.41
N TYR A 190 12.40 -10.10 0.36
CA TYR A 190 13.19 -10.31 -0.86
C TYR A 190 13.44 -11.79 -1.09
N GLY A 191 13.60 -12.58 -0.02
CA GLY A 191 13.64 -14.04 -0.10
C GLY A 191 12.33 -14.61 -0.63
N ILE A 192 11.19 -14.15 -0.09
CA ILE A 192 9.85 -14.54 -0.56
C ILE A 192 9.66 -14.15 -2.03
N LEU A 193 10.05 -12.94 -2.43
CA LEU A 193 9.98 -12.51 -3.82
C LEU A 193 10.81 -13.42 -4.73
N GLY A 194 12.06 -13.70 -4.34
CA GLY A 194 12.96 -14.56 -5.12
C GLY A 194 12.46 -16.01 -5.24
N SER A 195 11.97 -16.59 -4.14
CA SER A 195 11.39 -17.94 -4.14
C SER A 195 10.09 -18.01 -4.96
N ALA A 196 9.25 -16.99 -4.88
CA ALA A 196 8.01 -16.92 -5.66
C ALA A 196 8.29 -16.81 -7.16
N ILE A 197 9.26 -15.99 -7.56
CA ILE A 197 9.70 -15.90 -8.97
C ILE A 197 10.33 -17.21 -9.43
N ALA A 198 11.20 -17.82 -8.64
CA ALA A 198 11.81 -19.10 -8.99
C ALA A 198 10.77 -20.23 -9.15
N TYR A 199 9.78 -20.29 -8.25
CA TYR A 199 8.67 -21.22 -8.36
C TYR A 199 7.87 -20.99 -9.63
N PHE A 200 7.48 -19.75 -9.93
CA PHE A 200 6.73 -19.41 -11.13
C PHE A 200 7.50 -19.76 -12.41
N LEU A 201 8.80 -19.50 -12.47
CA LEU A 201 9.62 -19.83 -13.65
C LEU A 201 9.75 -21.35 -13.85
N ALA A 202 9.73 -22.13 -12.76
CA ALA A 202 9.81 -23.59 -12.82
C ALA A 202 8.48 -24.26 -13.20
N THR A 203 7.35 -23.75 -12.70
CA THR A 203 6.03 -24.38 -12.82
C THR A 203 5.09 -23.69 -13.81
N GLN A 204 5.35 -22.40 -14.12
CA GLN A 204 4.45 -21.51 -14.86
C GLN A 204 3.05 -21.37 -14.23
N ASP A 205 2.92 -21.73 -12.94
CA ASP A 205 1.66 -21.77 -12.22
C ASP A 205 1.61 -20.64 -11.19
N PRO A 206 0.62 -19.73 -11.26
CA PRO A 206 0.44 -18.64 -10.29
C PRO A 206 -0.26 -19.08 -9.00
N LEU A 207 -0.64 -20.36 -8.81
CA LEU A 207 -1.45 -20.85 -7.68
C LEU A 207 -0.84 -20.61 -6.29
N ILE A 208 0.45 -20.31 -6.21
CA ILE A 208 1.10 -19.93 -4.95
C ILE A 208 0.62 -18.56 -4.39
N TYR A 209 -0.01 -17.72 -5.24
CA TYR A 209 -0.43 -16.36 -4.91
C TYR A 209 -1.25 -16.23 -3.61
N PRO A 210 -2.32 -17.02 -3.36
CA PRO A 210 -3.16 -16.84 -2.19
C PRO A 210 -2.43 -17.06 -0.85
N TYR A 211 -1.37 -17.86 -0.87
CA TYR A 211 -0.57 -18.15 0.33
C TYR A 211 0.46 -17.07 0.63
N ILE A 212 0.83 -16.26 -0.35
CA ILE A 212 1.85 -15.22 -0.22
C ILE A 212 1.22 -13.85 0.01
N GLU A 213 0.12 -13.55 -0.70
CA GLU A 213 -0.54 -12.25 -0.64
C GLU A 213 -1.98 -12.34 -0.10
N PRO A 214 -2.29 -11.67 1.02
CA PRO A 214 -3.62 -11.72 1.63
C PRO A 214 -4.63 -10.80 0.94
N PHE A 215 -4.38 -10.35 -0.29
CA PHE A 215 -5.26 -9.39 -0.99
C PHE A 215 -6.62 -9.97 -1.35
N TRP A 216 -6.73 -11.30 -1.43
CA TRP A 216 -8.00 -12.01 -1.61
C TRP A 216 -9.02 -11.75 -0.49
N MET A 217 -8.57 -11.26 0.69
CA MET A 217 -9.45 -10.89 1.79
C MET A 217 -10.50 -9.85 1.40
N PHE A 218 -10.18 -8.95 0.49
CA PHE A 218 -11.09 -7.90 0.03
C PHE A 218 -12.20 -8.45 -0.89
N GLY A 219 -11.88 -9.45 -1.73
CA GLY A 219 -12.84 -10.07 -2.63
C GLY A 219 -13.61 -11.24 -2.03
N LEU A 220 -13.25 -11.72 -0.82
CA LEU A 220 -13.87 -12.86 -0.12
C LEU A 220 -14.01 -14.15 -0.96
N HIS A 221 -13.21 -14.31 -2.02
CA HIS A 221 -13.35 -15.41 -2.97
C HIS A 221 -12.79 -16.74 -2.46
N LEU A 222 -11.82 -16.70 -1.53
CA LEU A 222 -11.16 -17.88 -0.99
C LEU A 222 -11.54 -18.07 0.48
N ARG A 223 -12.23 -19.18 0.78
CA ARG A 223 -12.74 -19.48 2.13
C ARG A 223 -12.14 -20.74 2.74
N THR A 224 -10.97 -21.17 2.29
CA THR A 224 -10.32 -22.32 2.92
C THR A 224 -9.94 -21.99 4.37
N PRO A 225 -10.16 -22.90 5.34
CA PRO A 225 -9.90 -22.63 6.75
C PRO A 225 -8.41 -22.28 7.00
N LEU A 226 -7.50 -22.86 6.21
CA LEU A 226 -6.09 -22.55 6.30
C LEU A 226 -5.79 -21.08 5.97
N LEU A 227 -6.34 -20.55 4.89
CA LEU A 227 -6.12 -19.16 4.48
C LEU A 227 -6.75 -18.18 5.47
N LEU A 228 -7.92 -18.51 6.01
CA LEU A 228 -8.57 -17.70 7.06
C LEU A 228 -7.74 -17.66 8.34
N THR A 229 -7.16 -18.77 8.77
CA THR A 229 -6.27 -18.81 9.94
C THR A 229 -5.00 -18.01 9.70
N MET A 230 -4.39 -18.12 8.51
CA MET A 230 -3.21 -17.31 8.14
C MET A 230 -3.54 -15.82 8.15
N LEU A 231 -4.69 -15.43 7.60
CA LEU A 231 -5.15 -14.04 7.65
C LEU A 231 -5.36 -13.56 9.08
N GLY A 232 -6.03 -14.37 9.93
CA GLY A 232 -6.25 -14.05 11.34
C GLY A 232 -4.92 -13.82 12.08
N LEU A 233 -3.95 -14.70 11.92
CA LEU A 233 -2.62 -14.56 12.49
C LEU A 233 -1.91 -13.29 12.00
N LEU A 234 -2.04 -12.97 10.71
CA LEU A 234 -1.47 -11.77 10.11
C LEU A 234 -2.09 -10.49 10.69
N LEU A 235 -3.41 -10.47 10.84
CA LEU A 235 -4.12 -9.32 11.44
C LEU A 235 -3.74 -9.13 12.90
N VAL A 236 -3.65 -10.22 13.67
CA VAL A 236 -3.14 -10.19 15.05
C VAL A 236 -1.70 -9.67 15.09
N ALA A 237 -0.83 -10.18 14.22
CA ALA A 237 0.55 -9.68 14.13
C ALA A 237 0.60 -8.18 13.81
N THR A 238 -0.32 -7.66 12.98
CA THR A 238 -0.39 -6.23 12.64
C THR A 238 -0.79 -5.36 13.84
N ILE A 239 -1.56 -5.89 14.80
CA ILE A 239 -1.89 -5.17 16.04
C ILE A 239 -0.63 -4.92 16.89
N PHE A 240 0.25 -5.93 16.98
CA PHE A 240 1.46 -5.85 17.81
C PHE A 240 2.64 -5.21 17.07
N VAL A 241 2.76 -5.44 15.77
CA VAL A 241 3.86 -4.94 14.94
C VAL A 241 3.31 -4.09 13.81
N ARG A 242 3.64 -2.80 13.82
CA ARG A 242 3.17 -1.83 12.82
C ARG A 242 3.49 -2.31 11.40
N ASN A 243 2.47 -2.37 10.57
CA ASN A 243 2.59 -2.74 9.16
C ASN A 243 3.39 -4.03 8.93
N ALA A 244 3.22 -5.07 9.80
CA ALA A 244 4.05 -6.26 9.85
C ALA A 244 4.20 -6.93 8.46
N TYR A 245 3.09 -7.17 7.77
CA TYR A 245 3.10 -7.78 6.45
C TYR A 245 3.85 -6.92 5.41
N CYS A 246 3.49 -5.64 5.29
CA CYS A 246 4.06 -4.75 4.28
C CYS A 246 5.57 -4.54 4.47
N ARG A 247 6.07 -4.59 5.72
CA ARG A 247 7.48 -4.38 6.05
C ARG A 247 8.34 -5.62 5.82
N PHE A 248 7.82 -6.80 6.15
CA PHE A 248 8.64 -8.01 6.27
C PHE A 248 8.27 -9.12 5.29
N LEU A 249 7.03 -9.20 4.84
CA LEU A 249 6.52 -10.33 4.08
C LEU A 249 6.09 -9.98 2.64
N CYS A 250 5.64 -8.76 2.37
CA CYS A 250 5.03 -8.39 1.09
C CYS A 250 6.01 -8.47 -0.10
N PRO A 251 5.84 -9.40 -1.04
CA PRO A 251 6.73 -9.54 -2.19
C PRO A 251 6.58 -8.38 -3.19
N LEU A 252 5.35 -7.88 -3.40
CA LEU A 252 5.15 -6.68 -4.19
C LEU A 252 5.87 -5.48 -3.58
N GLY A 253 5.83 -5.34 -2.24
CA GLY A 253 6.59 -4.34 -1.51
C GLY A 253 8.11 -4.49 -1.71
N ALA A 254 8.62 -5.70 -1.88
CA ALA A 254 10.03 -5.95 -2.23
C ALA A 254 10.32 -5.53 -3.68
N ALA A 255 9.48 -5.90 -4.65
CA ALA A 255 9.65 -5.55 -6.06
C ALA A 255 9.66 -4.02 -6.26
N LEU A 256 8.65 -3.30 -5.72
CA LEU A 256 8.62 -1.84 -5.74
C LEU A 256 9.78 -1.22 -4.93
N GLY A 257 10.25 -1.90 -3.87
CA GLY A 257 11.43 -1.52 -3.12
C GLY A 257 12.70 -1.56 -3.98
N ILE A 258 12.88 -2.58 -4.79
CA ILE A 258 14.00 -2.67 -5.74
C ILE A 258 13.89 -1.53 -6.76
N LEU A 259 12.71 -1.33 -7.34
CA LEU A 259 12.45 -0.27 -8.32
C LEU A 259 12.71 1.12 -7.71
N SER A 260 12.42 1.33 -6.43
CA SER A 260 12.64 2.61 -5.74
C SER A 260 14.11 2.98 -5.55
N LYS A 261 15.07 2.10 -5.86
CA LYS A 261 16.48 2.46 -5.98
C LYS A 261 16.73 3.46 -7.11
N LEU A 262 15.86 3.45 -8.13
CA LEU A 262 15.90 4.37 -9.28
C LEU A 262 15.19 5.69 -9.00
N THR A 263 14.64 5.90 -7.78
CA THR A 263 13.87 7.10 -7.46
C THR A 263 14.68 8.38 -7.71
N VAL A 264 14.07 9.27 -8.49
CA VAL A 264 14.65 10.57 -8.88
C VAL A 264 14.53 11.57 -7.73
N PHE A 265 13.30 11.78 -7.22
CA PHE A 265 13.03 12.78 -6.18
C PHE A 265 13.15 12.14 -4.78
N ARG A 266 14.38 12.13 -4.23
CA ARG A 266 14.68 11.54 -2.92
C ARG A 266 14.50 12.55 -1.80
N ILE A 267 14.00 12.09 -0.65
CA ILE A 267 13.99 12.89 0.58
C ILE A 267 15.42 12.97 1.09
N LYS A 268 15.94 14.20 1.22
CA LYS A 268 17.23 14.46 1.85
C LYS A 268 17.01 14.99 3.27
N ARG A 269 17.84 14.57 4.19
CA ARG A 269 17.84 15.05 5.57
C ARG A 269 19.18 15.71 5.87
N TRP A 270 19.16 16.63 6.80
CA TRP A 270 20.37 17.24 7.31
C TRP A 270 21.31 16.20 7.94
N SER A 271 22.61 16.28 7.69
CA SER A 271 23.61 15.31 8.14
C SER A 271 23.63 15.15 9.67
N GLU A 272 23.42 16.22 10.43
CA GLU A 272 23.40 16.22 11.89
C GLU A 272 22.10 15.66 12.50
N CYS A 273 21.10 15.28 11.70
CA CYS A 273 19.86 14.67 12.19
C CYS A 273 20.08 13.29 12.85
N SER A 274 21.27 12.69 12.73
CA SER A 274 21.62 11.44 13.40
C SER A 274 21.51 11.48 14.92
N THR A 275 21.78 12.65 15.53
CA THR A 275 21.79 12.85 16.98
C THR A 275 20.38 12.93 17.56
N CYS A 276 19.45 13.55 16.85
CA CYS A 276 18.10 13.86 17.37
C CYS A 276 17.18 12.63 17.46
N ARG A 277 17.20 11.75 16.46
CA ARG A 277 16.40 10.51 16.34
C ARG A 277 14.88 10.64 16.48
N ILE A 278 14.30 11.83 16.50
CA ILE A 278 12.85 12.05 16.66
C ILE A 278 12.10 11.48 15.45
N CYS A 279 12.53 11.82 14.22
CA CYS A 279 11.92 11.29 12.99
C CYS A 279 12.09 9.78 12.85
N GLU A 280 13.22 9.23 13.32
CA GLU A 280 13.49 7.79 13.31
C GLU A 280 12.51 7.03 14.22
N LYS A 281 12.20 7.58 15.40
CA LYS A 281 11.21 7.01 16.31
C LYS A 281 9.78 7.13 15.80
N ALA A 282 9.50 8.16 14.99
CA ALA A 282 8.20 8.40 14.38
C ALA A 282 7.99 7.57 13.10
N CYS A 283 9.07 7.07 12.48
CA CYS A 283 8.95 6.29 11.25
C CYS A 283 8.37 4.91 11.53
N GLU A 284 7.12 4.71 11.14
CA GLU A 284 6.41 3.43 11.28
C GLU A 284 6.95 2.33 10.36
N TRP A 285 7.67 2.70 9.31
CA TRP A 285 8.20 1.80 8.28
C TRP A 285 9.66 1.40 8.48
N GLY A 286 10.33 1.95 9.50
CA GLY A 286 11.74 1.66 9.77
C GLY A 286 12.71 2.09 8.66
N ALA A 287 12.28 3.03 7.80
CA ALA A 287 13.05 3.48 6.66
C ALA A 287 14.17 4.47 7.02
N ILE A 288 14.15 5.05 8.23
CA ILE A 288 15.12 6.05 8.65
C ILE A 288 16.23 5.38 9.45
N ARG A 289 17.46 5.47 8.94
CA ARG A 289 18.66 4.90 9.58
C ARG A 289 19.73 5.98 9.76
N GLY A 290 19.78 6.57 10.95
CA GLY A 290 20.65 7.73 11.20
C GLY A 290 20.23 8.94 10.33
N PRO A 291 21.17 9.62 9.64
CA PRO A 291 20.83 10.74 8.77
C PRO A 291 20.19 10.32 7.45
N GLN A 292 20.32 9.05 7.05
CA GLN A 292 19.89 8.54 5.76
C GLN A 292 18.48 7.98 5.80
N ILE A 293 17.77 8.09 4.67
CA ILE A 293 16.49 7.43 4.40
C ILE A 293 16.73 6.31 3.40
N VAL A 294 16.40 5.10 3.81
CA VAL A 294 16.50 3.91 2.95
C VAL A 294 15.29 3.87 2.02
N MET A 295 15.47 4.24 0.76
CA MET A 295 14.39 4.37 -0.22
C MET A 295 13.65 3.04 -0.45
N THR A 296 14.36 1.91 -0.38
CA THR A 296 13.75 0.58 -0.51
C THR A 296 12.71 0.27 0.57
N GLU A 297 12.76 0.95 1.72
CA GLU A 297 11.82 0.77 2.82
C GLU A 297 10.83 1.95 2.95
N CYS A 298 11.14 3.09 2.35
CA CYS A 298 10.33 4.29 2.44
C CYS A 298 9.08 4.21 1.56
N VAL A 299 7.90 4.34 2.16
CA VAL A 299 6.60 4.38 1.45
C VAL A 299 6.05 5.79 1.26
N ARG A 300 6.85 6.82 1.51
CA ARG A 300 6.43 8.22 1.35
C ARG A 300 5.15 8.56 2.13
N CYS A 301 5.10 8.16 3.39
CA CYS A 301 3.96 8.43 4.27
C CYS A 301 3.91 9.87 4.81
N ASP A 302 4.94 10.68 4.57
CA ASP A 302 5.13 12.09 4.95
C ASP A 302 5.19 12.38 6.46
N ASP A 303 5.07 11.40 7.32
CA ASP A 303 5.05 11.63 8.78
C ASP A 303 6.36 12.25 9.28
N CYS A 304 7.50 11.83 8.70
CA CYS A 304 8.80 12.43 9.03
C CYS A 304 8.97 13.84 8.44
N GLU A 305 8.41 14.13 7.27
CA GLU A 305 8.46 15.47 6.65
C GLU A 305 7.62 16.45 7.45
N ARG A 306 6.39 16.08 7.82
CA ARG A 306 5.54 16.91 8.70
C ARG A 306 6.19 17.20 10.04
N LEU A 307 6.87 16.20 10.62
CA LEU A 307 7.56 16.38 11.88
C LEU A 307 8.80 17.28 11.75
N TYR A 308 9.48 17.21 10.61
CA TYR A 308 10.62 18.08 10.31
C TYR A 308 10.20 19.52 10.10
N ASP A 309 9.06 19.76 9.45
CA ASP A 309 8.52 21.09 9.18
C ASP A 309 7.89 21.75 10.43
N ASP A 310 7.59 20.96 11.46
CA ASP A 310 7.03 21.47 12.73
C ASP A 310 8.10 22.20 13.55
N LYS A 311 8.03 23.54 13.54
CA LYS A 311 8.95 24.43 14.24
C LYS A 311 9.00 24.22 15.76
N THR A 312 7.96 23.62 16.34
CA THR A 312 7.86 23.38 17.78
C THR A 312 8.50 22.05 18.20
N LYS A 313 8.57 21.09 17.29
CA LYS A 313 9.04 19.73 17.57
C LYS A 313 10.44 19.44 17.03
N CYS A 314 10.80 20.06 15.91
CA CYS A 314 12.07 19.82 15.27
C CYS A 314 13.19 20.68 15.87
N PRO A 315 14.21 20.10 16.52
CA PRO A 315 15.32 20.86 17.13
C PRO A 315 16.11 21.71 16.13
N HIS A 316 16.09 21.33 14.84
CA HIS A 316 16.71 22.07 13.78
C HIS A 316 16.19 23.53 13.72
N HIS A 317 14.89 23.72 13.75
CA HIS A 317 14.30 25.05 13.80
C HIS A 317 14.62 25.79 15.10
N LEU A 318 14.71 25.10 16.23
CA LEU A 318 15.09 25.69 17.51
C LEU A 318 16.52 26.21 17.50
N ILE A 319 17.44 25.51 16.83
CA ILE A 319 18.85 25.92 16.66
C ILE A 319 18.91 27.20 15.80
N ILE A 320 18.16 27.26 14.70
CA ILE A 320 18.09 28.45 13.84
C ILE A 320 17.53 29.67 14.60
N ILE A 321 16.43 29.47 15.34
CA ILE A 321 15.77 30.53 16.12
C ILE A 321 16.72 31.08 17.19
N ARG A 322 17.56 30.22 17.80
CA ARG A 322 18.55 30.66 18.82
C ARG A 322 19.81 31.30 18.25
N GLY A 323 19.87 31.54 16.94
CA GLY A 323 20.97 32.29 16.31
C GLY A 323 22.29 31.54 16.25
N VAL A 324 22.29 30.21 16.48
CA VAL A 324 23.50 29.38 16.35
C VAL A 324 23.77 29.23 14.87
N LYS A 325 24.58 30.13 14.28
CA LYS A 325 25.10 30.01 12.91
C LYS A 325 26.07 28.82 12.84
N LYS A 326 25.59 27.63 12.58
CA LYS A 326 26.45 26.52 12.16
C LYS A 326 26.72 26.61 10.66
N LYS A 327 27.99 26.49 10.28
CA LYS A 327 28.50 26.55 8.89
C LYS A 327 28.02 25.40 7.98
N SER A 328 27.17 24.52 8.41
CA SER A 328 26.70 23.39 7.59
C SER A 328 25.47 23.82 6.79
N PRO A 329 25.44 23.62 5.46
CA PRO A 329 24.27 23.95 4.65
C PRO A 329 23.08 23.11 5.11
N VAL A 330 22.05 23.79 5.58
CA VAL A 330 20.76 23.19 5.87
C VAL A 330 20.11 22.83 4.54
N VAL A 331 20.09 21.56 4.22
CA VAL A 331 19.32 21.08 3.07
C VAL A 331 17.89 20.87 3.55
N PRO A 332 16.92 21.66 3.10
CA PRO A 332 15.52 21.41 3.45
C PRO A 332 15.13 20.01 3.00
N LEU A 333 14.14 19.40 3.67
CA LEU A 333 13.51 18.14 3.25
C LEU A 333 12.69 18.36 1.96
N THR A 334 13.25 19.15 1.05
CA THR A 334 12.69 19.33 -0.27
C THR A 334 13.07 18.14 -1.16
N VAL A 335 12.15 17.76 -2.00
CA VAL A 335 12.40 16.86 -3.10
C VAL A 335 13.45 17.53 -4.00
N VAL A 336 14.64 16.96 -4.07
CA VAL A 336 15.70 17.46 -4.96
C VAL A 336 15.81 16.48 -6.11
N PRO A 337 15.86 16.99 -7.36
CA PRO A 337 16.00 16.17 -8.56
C PRO A 337 17.28 15.32 -8.56
#